data_dea213171640b56d88df35bf340313f2
#
_entry.id   dea213171640b56d88df35bf340313f2
#
_cell.length_a   1.000
_cell.length_b   1.000
_cell.length_c   1.000
_cell.angle_alpha   90.00
_cell.angle_beta   90.00
_cell.angle_gamma   90.00
#
_symmetry.space_group_name_H-M   'P 1'
#
loop_
_entity.id
_entity.type
_entity.pdbx_description
1 polymer ?
#
loop_
_entity_poly.entity_id
_entity_poly.type
_entity_poly.pdbx_seq_one_letter_code
_entity_poly.pdbx_strand_id
1 'polypeptide(L)'
;MTKKIAVAKLDKGGEHFEILIDPDAALEFKMGKTLGIDKILIHEEVYKDAKKGLRASEQALKKVFGTTDVKKIAEVIIREGEIPLTSEQRKKLIEDKKRQIVEWISRNCIDVRTKTPVPPQRVENALEQARVSIDPFKSVEEQVQEILKELQRVLPIKVATARVAVSVSSTYSQKVKGLVAKMAKIVNERYRSDGSWEAVLELPAGLQDVLISRVNDVTHGDVDIRIIEIVY
;
A
#
# COMPACT_ATOMS: atom_id res chain seq x y z
N MET A 1 -6.95 -27.73 -19.89
CA MET A 1 -6.03 -27.24 -18.81
C MET A 1 -6.47 -27.91 -17.51
N THR A 2 -5.59 -28.70 -16.89
CA THR A 2 -5.87 -29.34 -15.61
C THR A 2 -5.94 -28.27 -14.53
N LYS A 3 -7.11 -28.06 -13.91
CA LYS A 3 -7.25 -27.15 -12.78
C LYS A 3 -6.34 -27.62 -11.65
N LYS A 4 -5.45 -26.78 -11.19
CA LYS A 4 -4.68 -27.03 -9.97
C LYS A 4 -5.65 -26.99 -8.78
N ILE A 5 -5.59 -28.00 -7.91
CA ILE A 5 -6.44 -28.05 -6.72
C ILE A 5 -5.57 -27.81 -5.50
N ALA A 6 -6.00 -26.93 -4.64
CA ALA A 6 -5.33 -26.62 -3.39
C ALA A 6 -6.34 -26.54 -2.24
N VAL A 7 -5.85 -26.61 -1.01
CA VAL A 7 -6.67 -26.50 0.20
C VAL A 7 -6.39 -25.16 0.87
N ALA A 8 -7.38 -24.29 0.94
CA ALA A 8 -7.32 -23.11 1.82
C ALA A 8 -7.81 -23.49 3.22
N LYS A 9 -7.21 -22.91 4.25
CA LYS A 9 -7.41 -23.26 5.66
C LYS A 9 -7.68 -22.04 6.49
N LEU A 10 -8.56 -22.18 7.48
CA LEU A 10 -8.83 -21.14 8.48
C LEU A 10 -9.07 -21.79 9.84
N ASP A 11 -8.31 -21.34 10.85
CA ASP A 11 -8.56 -21.64 12.26
C ASP A 11 -9.30 -20.47 12.89
N LYS A 12 -10.55 -20.67 13.30
CA LYS A 12 -11.39 -19.62 13.88
C LYS A 12 -12.36 -20.18 14.90
N GLY A 13 -12.50 -19.50 16.02
CA GLY A 13 -13.42 -19.91 17.08
C GLY A 13 -13.09 -21.26 17.73
N GLY A 14 -11.82 -21.71 17.66
CA GLY A 14 -11.37 -23.01 18.18
C GLY A 14 -11.67 -24.19 17.25
N GLU A 15 -12.15 -23.93 16.04
CA GLU A 15 -12.46 -24.91 15.00
C GLU A 15 -11.55 -24.73 13.79
N HIS A 16 -11.32 -25.84 13.07
CA HIS A 16 -10.52 -25.85 11.82
C HIS A 16 -11.45 -26.05 10.61
N PHE A 17 -11.25 -25.19 9.59
CA PHE A 17 -12.06 -25.22 8.37
C PHE A 17 -11.16 -25.25 7.13
N GLU A 18 -11.51 -26.11 6.19
CA GLU A 18 -10.81 -26.28 4.92
C GLU A 18 -11.80 -26.21 3.75
N ILE A 19 -11.36 -25.62 2.63
CA ILE A 19 -12.08 -25.61 1.37
C ILE A 19 -11.14 -25.98 0.23
N LEU A 20 -11.67 -26.61 -0.81
CA LEU A 20 -10.93 -26.95 -2.04
C LEU A 20 -11.08 -25.80 -3.05
N ILE A 21 -9.96 -25.25 -3.48
CA ILE A 21 -9.89 -24.06 -4.31
C ILE A 21 -8.97 -24.23 -5.52
N ASP A 22 -9.21 -23.39 -6.53
CA ASP A 22 -8.20 -23.04 -7.52
C ASP A 22 -7.24 -22.02 -6.88
N PRO A 23 -5.95 -22.36 -6.70
CA PRO A 23 -5.02 -21.49 -5.95
C PRO A 23 -4.73 -20.17 -6.64
N ASP A 24 -4.72 -20.14 -7.98
CA ASP A 24 -4.44 -18.92 -8.73
C ASP A 24 -5.63 -17.94 -8.65
N ALA A 25 -6.86 -18.45 -8.82
CA ALA A 25 -8.08 -17.67 -8.68
C ALA A 25 -8.30 -17.18 -7.23
N ALA A 26 -8.01 -18.03 -6.23
CA ALA A 26 -8.11 -17.65 -4.82
C ALA A 26 -7.10 -16.57 -4.45
N LEU A 27 -5.88 -16.63 -4.96
CA LEU A 27 -4.87 -15.60 -4.76
C LEU A 27 -5.31 -14.26 -5.37
N GLU A 28 -5.82 -14.25 -6.59
CA GLU A 28 -6.34 -13.06 -7.24
C GLU A 28 -7.48 -12.42 -6.45
N PHE A 29 -8.39 -13.23 -5.92
CA PHE A 29 -9.48 -12.76 -5.06
C PHE A 29 -8.96 -12.17 -3.74
N LYS A 30 -8.00 -12.83 -3.08
CA LYS A 30 -7.36 -12.33 -1.86
C LYS A 30 -6.62 -11.01 -2.08
N MET A 31 -6.10 -10.79 -3.29
CA MET A 31 -5.45 -9.55 -3.72
C MET A 31 -6.44 -8.44 -4.11
N GLY A 32 -7.76 -8.67 -3.93
CA GLY A 32 -8.80 -7.67 -4.15
C GLY A 32 -9.41 -7.65 -5.55
N LYS A 33 -9.07 -8.62 -6.43
CA LYS A 33 -9.78 -8.73 -7.72
C LYS A 33 -11.22 -9.23 -7.52
N THR A 34 -12.15 -8.66 -8.25
CA THR A 34 -13.55 -9.07 -8.24
C THR A 34 -13.71 -10.36 -9.05
N LEU A 35 -13.74 -11.49 -8.37
CA LEU A 35 -14.00 -12.81 -8.95
C LEU A 35 -15.19 -13.45 -8.24
N GLY A 36 -16.05 -14.14 -9.00
CA GLY A 36 -17.13 -14.92 -8.40
C GLY A 36 -16.56 -16.14 -7.66
N ILE A 37 -17.06 -16.41 -6.46
CA ILE A 37 -16.64 -17.55 -5.63
C ILE A 37 -16.79 -18.88 -6.36
N ASP A 38 -17.79 -19.01 -7.24
CA ASP A 38 -18.01 -20.21 -8.06
C ASP A 38 -16.83 -20.54 -9.00
N LYS A 39 -16.00 -19.54 -9.34
CA LYS A 39 -14.80 -19.76 -10.16
C LYS A 39 -13.60 -20.20 -9.33
N ILE A 40 -13.66 -19.99 -8.03
CA ILE A 40 -12.57 -20.26 -7.09
C ILE A 40 -12.77 -21.63 -6.42
N LEU A 41 -14.00 -21.93 -5.99
CA LEU A 41 -14.32 -23.21 -5.37
C LEU A 41 -14.27 -24.35 -6.38
N ILE A 42 -13.63 -25.45 -5.99
CA ILE A 42 -13.68 -26.72 -6.73
C ILE A 42 -14.90 -27.54 -6.33
N HIS A 43 -15.23 -27.52 -5.03
CA HIS A 43 -16.42 -28.12 -4.46
C HIS A 43 -17.14 -27.13 -3.55
N GLU A 44 -18.47 -27.09 -3.61
CA GLU A 44 -19.30 -26.26 -2.74
C GLU A 44 -19.51 -26.93 -1.37
N GLU A 45 -18.40 -27.18 -0.67
CA GLU A 45 -18.37 -27.82 0.64
C GLU A 45 -17.30 -27.21 1.54
N VAL A 46 -17.59 -27.16 2.83
CA VAL A 46 -16.62 -26.80 3.87
C VAL A 46 -16.27 -28.06 4.67
N TYR A 47 -14.98 -28.32 4.77
CA TYR A 47 -14.45 -29.51 5.43
C TYR A 47 -13.81 -29.14 6.77
N LYS A 48 -13.86 -30.09 7.70
CA LYS A 48 -12.97 -30.12 8.86
C LYS A 48 -11.60 -30.70 8.51
N ASP A 49 -11.57 -31.65 7.55
CA ASP A 49 -10.37 -32.24 6.96
C ASP A 49 -10.71 -32.65 5.53
N ALA A 50 -10.25 -31.83 4.58
CA ALA A 50 -10.55 -32.02 3.15
C ALA A 50 -9.88 -33.28 2.59
N LYS A 51 -8.71 -33.67 3.11
CA LYS A 51 -8.00 -34.88 2.66
C LYS A 51 -8.74 -36.16 3.02
N LYS A 52 -9.40 -36.14 4.19
CA LYS A 52 -10.23 -37.29 4.66
C LYS A 52 -11.69 -37.19 4.21
N GLY A 53 -12.08 -36.11 3.53
CA GLY A 53 -13.46 -35.85 3.14
C GLY A 53 -14.41 -35.60 4.32
N LEU A 54 -13.87 -35.21 5.49
CA LEU A 54 -14.66 -34.91 6.67
C LEU A 54 -15.24 -33.51 6.58
N ARG A 55 -16.56 -33.42 6.44
CA ARG A 55 -17.29 -32.14 6.37
C ARG A 55 -17.34 -31.45 7.73
N ALA A 56 -17.34 -30.14 7.73
CA ALA A 56 -17.63 -29.33 8.92
C ALA A 56 -19.13 -29.49 9.28
N SER A 57 -19.42 -29.54 10.58
CA SER A 57 -20.81 -29.63 11.04
C SER A 57 -21.53 -28.29 10.87
N GLU A 58 -22.83 -28.32 10.55
CA GLU A 58 -23.64 -27.09 10.46
C GLU A 58 -23.63 -26.28 11.74
N GLN A 59 -23.54 -26.95 12.90
CA GLN A 59 -23.43 -26.27 14.20
C GLN A 59 -22.13 -25.46 14.31
N ALA A 60 -21.01 -26.03 13.89
CA ALA A 60 -19.71 -25.34 13.87
C ALA A 60 -19.74 -24.14 12.90
N LEU A 61 -20.31 -24.33 11.69
CA LEU A 61 -20.45 -23.26 10.71
C LEU A 61 -21.31 -22.10 11.25
N LYS A 62 -22.49 -22.39 11.80
CA LYS A 62 -23.37 -21.38 12.39
C LYS A 62 -22.73 -20.67 13.58
N LYS A 63 -22.01 -21.41 14.43
CA LYS A 63 -21.34 -20.87 15.62
C LYS A 63 -20.25 -19.88 15.24
N VAL A 64 -19.44 -20.18 14.21
CA VAL A 64 -18.24 -19.41 13.86
C VAL A 64 -18.51 -18.32 12.81
N PHE A 65 -19.34 -18.62 11.81
CA PHE A 65 -19.61 -17.72 10.69
C PHE A 65 -21.01 -17.08 10.71
N GLY A 66 -21.89 -17.53 11.61
CA GLY A 66 -23.28 -17.05 11.67
C GLY A 66 -24.15 -17.52 10.51
N THR A 67 -23.65 -18.38 9.62
CA THR A 67 -24.34 -18.87 8.42
C THR A 67 -23.87 -20.27 8.06
N THR A 68 -24.67 -20.96 7.22
CA THR A 68 -24.27 -22.23 6.56
C THR A 68 -24.07 -22.05 5.05
N ASP A 69 -24.20 -20.84 4.55
CA ASP A 69 -23.95 -20.52 3.13
C ASP A 69 -22.46 -20.72 2.82
N VAL A 70 -22.17 -21.77 2.08
CA VAL A 70 -20.81 -22.19 1.73
C VAL A 70 -20.05 -21.07 1.00
N LYS A 71 -20.72 -20.31 0.13
CA LYS A 71 -20.08 -19.25 -0.65
C LYS A 71 -19.61 -18.09 0.25
N LYS A 72 -20.45 -17.68 1.19
CA LYS A 72 -20.09 -16.64 2.17
C LYS A 72 -18.98 -17.11 3.10
N ILE A 73 -19.03 -18.36 3.55
CA ILE A 73 -17.98 -18.96 4.38
C ILE A 73 -16.67 -19.04 3.61
N ALA A 74 -16.71 -19.47 2.34
CA ALA A 74 -15.53 -19.54 1.50
C ALA A 74 -14.86 -18.19 1.29
N GLU A 75 -15.64 -17.11 1.10
CA GLU A 75 -15.07 -15.75 1.05
C GLU A 75 -14.27 -15.40 2.31
N VAL A 76 -14.82 -15.72 3.49
CA VAL A 76 -14.13 -15.49 4.76
C VAL A 76 -12.86 -16.32 4.87
N ILE A 77 -12.95 -17.63 4.53
CA ILE A 77 -11.79 -18.55 4.58
C ILE A 77 -10.68 -18.06 3.63
N ILE A 78 -11.01 -17.59 2.43
CA ILE A 78 -10.01 -17.09 1.48
C ILE A 78 -9.40 -15.77 1.97
N ARG A 79 -10.20 -14.85 2.49
CA ARG A 79 -9.71 -13.54 2.95
C ARG A 79 -8.88 -13.63 4.22
N GLU A 80 -9.36 -14.34 5.24
CA GLU A 80 -8.74 -14.40 6.56
C GLU A 80 -7.79 -15.59 6.74
N GLY A 81 -8.00 -16.66 5.98
CA GLY A 81 -7.26 -17.91 6.11
C GLY A 81 -5.97 -17.97 5.29
N GLU A 82 -5.33 -19.12 5.34
CA GLU A 82 -4.10 -19.40 4.60
C GLU A 82 -4.41 -20.05 3.25
N ILE A 83 -3.82 -19.47 2.19
CA ILE A 83 -3.80 -20.05 0.84
C ILE A 83 -2.41 -20.60 0.58
N PRO A 84 -2.27 -21.85 0.11
CA PRO A 84 -0.97 -22.39 -0.26
C PRO A 84 -0.41 -21.64 -1.46
N LEU A 85 0.75 -21.04 -1.27
CA LEU A 85 1.50 -20.32 -2.30
C LEU A 85 2.76 -21.11 -2.65
N THR A 86 3.13 -21.11 -3.93
CA THR A 86 4.47 -21.55 -4.31
C THR A 86 5.51 -20.60 -3.74
N SER A 87 6.76 -21.08 -3.57
CA SER A 87 7.86 -20.23 -3.11
C SER A 87 8.08 -19.02 -4.03
N GLU A 88 7.92 -19.20 -5.33
CA GLU A 88 8.05 -18.14 -6.33
C GLU A 88 6.93 -17.10 -6.21
N GLN A 89 5.67 -17.54 -6.07
CA GLN A 89 4.53 -16.65 -5.85
C GLN A 89 4.72 -15.82 -4.57
N ARG A 90 5.10 -16.48 -3.47
CA ARG A 90 5.35 -15.79 -2.19
C ARG A 90 6.47 -14.75 -2.33
N LYS A 91 7.59 -15.11 -2.96
CA LYS A 91 8.72 -14.21 -3.18
C LYS A 91 8.30 -13.00 -3.99
N LYS A 92 7.60 -13.21 -5.12
CA LYS A 92 7.11 -12.13 -5.97
C LYS A 92 6.17 -11.17 -5.22
N LEU A 93 5.23 -11.70 -4.45
CA LEU A 93 4.30 -10.87 -3.65
C LEU A 93 5.04 -10.01 -2.61
N ILE A 94 6.03 -10.59 -1.92
CA ILE A 94 6.85 -9.86 -0.96
C ILE A 94 7.68 -8.77 -1.65
N GLU A 95 8.27 -9.07 -2.82
CA GLU A 95 9.05 -8.08 -3.58
C GLU A 95 8.16 -6.92 -4.08
N ASP A 96 6.98 -7.22 -4.58
CA ASP A 96 6.03 -6.20 -5.03
C ASP A 96 5.56 -5.32 -3.84
N LYS A 97 5.29 -5.93 -2.68
CA LYS A 97 4.94 -5.19 -1.47
C LYS A 97 6.12 -4.37 -0.94
N LYS A 98 7.34 -4.92 -0.98
CA LYS A 98 8.58 -4.20 -0.61
C LYS A 98 8.73 -2.93 -1.45
N ARG A 99 8.52 -3.00 -2.77
CA ARG A 99 8.57 -1.81 -3.65
C ARG A 99 7.55 -0.75 -3.25
N GLN A 100 6.31 -1.15 -2.94
CA GLN A 100 5.26 -0.22 -2.49
C GLN A 100 5.65 0.47 -1.17
N ILE A 101 6.22 -0.27 -0.22
CA ILE A 101 6.71 0.26 1.06
C ILE A 101 7.87 1.23 0.84
N VAL A 102 8.84 0.88 0.00
CA VAL A 102 9.96 1.75 -0.37
C VAL A 102 9.47 3.04 -0.99
N GLU A 103 8.53 2.96 -1.94
CA GLU A 103 7.92 4.14 -2.56
C GLU A 103 7.20 5.01 -1.52
N TRP A 104 6.40 4.40 -0.65
CA TRP A 104 5.68 5.11 0.40
C TRP A 104 6.64 5.85 1.33
N ILE A 105 7.71 5.18 1.81
CA ILE A 105 8.71 5.78 2.70
C ILE A 105 9.45 6.93 2.00
N SER A 106 9.90 6.72 0.76
CA SER A 106 10.61 7.75 -0.01
C SER A 106 9.75 8.98 -0.28
N ARG A 107 8.43 8.82 -0.39
CA ARG A 107 7.50 9.94 -0.60
C ARG A 107 7.15 10.69 0.68
N ASN A 108 7.02 9.99 1.78
CA ASN A 108 6.45 10.53 3.02
C ASN A 108 7.50 10.83 4.09
N CYS A 109 8.73 10.32 3.97
CA CYS A 109 9.76 10.46 4.98
C CYS A 109 10.94 11.28 4.48
N ILE A 110 11.64 11.85 5.46
CA ILE A 110 12.94 12.52 5.24
C ILE A 110 13.97 11.97 6.23
N ASP A 111 15.24 12.12 5.87
CA ASP A 111 16.35 11.96 6.82
C ASP A 111 16.36 13.16 7.76
N VAL A 112 16.25 12.92 9.08
CA VAL A 112 16.18 13.98 10.11
C VAL A 112 17.47 14.80 10.23
N ARG A 113 18.60 14.24 9.80
CA ARG A 113 19.91 14.90 9.88
C ARG A 113 20.09 15.88 8.73
N THR A 114 19.78 15.44 7.52
CA THR A 114 19.96 16.25 6.30
C THR A 114 18.74 17.09 5.94
N LYS A 115 17.57 16.71 6.48
CA LYS A 115 16.24 17.29 6.14
C LYS A 115 15.87 17.14 4.66
N THR A 116 16.45 16.13 4.01
CA THR A 116 16.21 15.81 2.59
C THR A 116 15.43 14.52 2.42
N PRO A 117 14.72 14.33 1.29
CA PRO A 117 14.09 13.06 0.93
C PRO A 117 15.07 11.89 0.98
N VAL A 118 14.58 10.72 1.36
CA VAL A 118 15.40 9.50 1.41
C VAL A 118 15.32 8.78 0.07
N PRO A 119 16.44 8.60 -0.63
CA PRO A 119 16.45 7.86 -1.89
C PRO A 119 15.92 6.42 -1.73
N PRO A 120 15.15 5.88 -2.69
CA PRO A 120 14.59 4.53 -2.63
C PRO A 120 15.64 3.46 -2.32
N GLN A 121 16.81 3.52 -2.96
CA GLN A 121 17.92 2.57 -2.72
C GLN A 121 18.39 2.55 -1.27
N ARG A 122 18.41 3.71 -0.62
CA ARG A 122 18.81 3.80 0.80
C ARG A 122 17.76 3.20 1.72
N VAL A 123 16.48 3.30 1.37
CA VAL A 123 15.37 2.64 2.07
C VAL A 123 15.45 1.13 1.90
N GLU A 124 15.70 0.65 0.68
CA GLU A 124 15.85 -0.80 0.39
C GLU A 124 16.97 -1.43 1.21
N ASN A 125 18.15 -0.79 1.23
CA ASN A 125 19.29 -1.25 2.00
C ASN A 125 18.99 -1.29 3.52
N ALA A 126 18.26 -0.28 4.01
CA ALA A 126 17.86 -0.22 5.42
C ALA A 126 16.84 -1.32 5.78
N LEU A 127 15.89 -1.65 4.90
CA LEU A 127 14.93 -2.76 5.09
C LEU A 127 15.66 -4.10 5.19
N GLU A 128 16.67 -4.31 4.37
CA GLU A 128 17.51 -5.53 4.41
C GLU A 128 18.37 -5.61 5.67
N GLN A 129 19.00 -4.50 6.04
CA GLN A 129 19.83 -4.42 7.24
C GLN A 129 19.01 -4.64 8.52
N ALA A 130 17.83 -4.07 8.60
CA ALA A 130 16.92 -4.22 9.74
C ALA A 130 16.20 -5.58 9.74
N ARG A 131 16.31 -6.38 8.67
CA ARG A 131 15.62 -7.68 8.50
C ARG A 131 14.11 -7.57 8.73
N VAL A 132 13.52 -6.54 8.20
CA VAL A 132 12.09 -6.26 8.38
C VAL A 132 11.24 -7.37 7.76
N SER A 133 10.26 -7.88 8.52
CA SER A 133 9.27 -8.82 8.01
C SER A 133 8.16 -8.04 7.29
N ILE A 134 7.88 -8.42 6.04
CA ILE A 134 6.84 -7.80 5.22
C ILE A 134 5.73 -8.81 4.97
N ASP A 135 4.50 -8.44 5.34
CA ASP A 135 3.30 -9.22 5.03
C ASP A 135 2.76 -8.78 3.66
N PRO A 136 2.77 -9.66 2.64
CA PRO A 136 2.32 -9.30 1.30
C PRO A 136 0.81 -9.02 1.22
N PHE A 137 0.01 -9.50 2.18
CA PHE A 137 -1.44 -9.37 2.17
C PHE A 137 -1.95 -8.16 2.93
N LYS A 138 -1.15 -7.58 3.82
CA LYS A 138 -1.49 -6.32 4.50
C LYS A 138 -1.29 -5.13 3.56
N SER A 139 -2.08 -4.08 3.73
CA SER A 139 -1.82 -2.81 3.06
C SER A 139 -0.50 -2.20 3.55
N VAL A 140 0.03 -1.22 2.80
CA VAL A 140 1.24 -0.50 3.23
C VAL A 140 0.96 0.26 4.52
N GLU A 141 -0.21 0.90 4.61
CA GLU A 141 -0.64 1.72 5.74
C GLU A 141 -0.74 0.93 7.04
N GLU A 142 -1.20 -0.33 6.97
CA GLU A 142 -1.34 -1.21 8.14
C GLU A 142 0.00 -1.63 8.74
N GLN A 143 1.08 -1.70 7.95
CA GLN A 143 2.36 -2.22 8.41
C GLN A 143 3.48 -1.17 8.46
N VAL A 144 3.35 -0.07 7.73
CA VAL A 144 4.43 0.91 7.58
C VAL A 144 4.87 1.54 8.91
N GLN A 145 3.96 1.72 9.86
CA GLN A 145 4.28 2.30 11.16
C GLN A 145 5.21 1.41 11.99
N GLU A 146 4.99 0.10 11.96
CA GLU A 146 5.87 -0.87 12.61
C GLU A 146 7.22 -0.96 11.89
N ILE A 147 7.18 -0.99 10.56
CA ILE A 147 8.37 -0.98 9.71
C ILE A 147 9.24 0.25 9.98
N LEU A 148 8.64 1.43 10.10
CA LEU A 148 9.37 2.67 10.41
C LEU A 148 10.09 2.59 11.76
N LYS A 149 9.47 2.02 12.79
CA LYS A 149 10.10 1.82 14.11
C LYS A 149 11.35 0.94 14.00
N GLU A 150 11.29 -0.14 13.22
CA GLU A 150 12.45 -1.01 12.98
C GLU A 150 13.55 -0.29 12.19
N LEU A 151 13.16 0.45 11.13
CA LEU A 151 14.09 1.20 10.30
C LEU A 151 14.81 2.33 11.05
N GLN A 152 14.15 2.98 12.01
CA GLN A 152 14.76 4.06 12.80
C GLN A 152 16.02 3.63 13.57
N ARG A 153 16.24 2.35 13.76
CA ARG A 153 17.46 1.80 14.38
C ARG A 153 18.69 1.91 13.47
N VAL A 154 18.48 1.90 12.16
CA VAL A 154 19.56 1.88 11.15
C VAL A 154 19.55 3.12 10.25
N LEU A 155 18.41 3.79 10.13
CA LEU A 155 18.21 4.95 9.28
C LEU A 155 17.43 6.04 10.03
N PRO A 156 17.99 7.25 10.22
CA PRO A 156 17.32 8.32 10.98
C PRO A 156 16.23 9.00 10.16
N ILE A 157 15.08 8.33 10.01
CA ILE A 157 13.94 8.81 9.22
C ILE A 157 12.74 9.17 10.08
N LYS A 158 11.97 10.16 9.61
CA LYS A 158 10.65 10.52 10.13
C LYS A 158 9.69 10.83 9.01
N VAL A 159 8.42 10.53 9.24
CA VAL A 159 7.33 11.05 8.40
C VAL A 159 7.27 12.56 8.58
N ALA A 160 7.23 13.29 7.49
CA ALA A 160 7.23 14.74 7.53
C ALA A 160 6.41 15.34 6.38
N THR A 161 5.90 16.54 6.63
CA THR A 161 5.19 17.37 5.66
C THR A 161 6.04 18.61 5.37
N ALA A 162 6.24 18.94 4.10
CA ALA A 162 6.89 20.17 3.68
C ALA A 162 5.86 21.26 3.36
N ARG A 163 6.13 22.47 3.82
CA ARG A 163 5.46 23.69 3.35
C ARG A 163 6.36 24.43 2.38
N VAL A 164 5.85 24.70 1.20
CA VAL A 164 6.60 25.27 0.08
C VAL A 164 5.89 26.52 -0.40
N ALA A 165 6.61 27.64 -0.47
CA ALA A 165 6.15 28.85 -1.13
C ALA A 165 6.50 28.77 -2.62
N VAL A 166 5.54 29.12 -3.47
CA VAL A 166 5.69 29.19 -4.93
C VAL A 166 5.21 30.55 -5.38
N SER A 167 5.99 31.22 -6.24
CA SER A 167 5.60 32.45 -6.91
C SER A 167 5.96 32.34 -8.39
N VAL A 168 4.97 32.50 -9.28
CA VAL A 168 5.14 32.39 -10.73
C VAL A 168 4.49 33.55 -11.45
N SER A 169 5.05 33.91 -12.62
CA SER A 169 4.50 34.95 -13.48
C SER A 169 3.11 34.57 -14.04
N SER A 170 2.35 35.57 -14.49
CA SER A 170 1.01 35.37 -15.07
C SER A 170 0.98 34.36 -16.21
N THR A 171 2.06 34.27 -16.99
CA THR A 171 2.22 33.35 -18.12
C THR A 171 2.06 31.87 -17.71
N TYR A 172 2.57 31.49 -16.56
CA TYR A 172 2.60 30.10 -16.07
C TYR A 172 1.59 29.82 -14.95
N SER A 173 0.92 30.83 -14.42
CA SER A 173 0.06 30.72 -13.23
C SER A 173 -0.95 29.58 -13.31
N GLN A 174 -1.71 29.46 -14.39
CA GLN A 174 -2.73 28.42 -14.55
C GLN A 174 -2.13 27.02 -14.73
N LYS A 175 -1.03 26.90 -15.48
CA LYS A 175 -0.35 25.62 -15.71
C LYS A 175 0.26 25.09 -14.42
N VAL A 176 0.95 25.94 -13.66
CA VAL A 176 1.56 25.59 -12.38
C VAL A 176 0.50 25.27 -11.35
N LYS A 177 -0.57 26.06 -11.24
CA LYS A 177 -1.70 25.75 -10.34
C LYS A 177 -2.30 24.39 -10.64
N GLY A 178 -2.55 24.06 -11.90
CA GLY A 178 -3.07 22.75 -12.31
C GLY A 178 -2.11 21.58 -12.02
N LEU A 179 -0.80 21.82 -12.09
CA LEU A 179 0.23 20.85 -11.75
C LEU A 179 0.29 20.60 -10.24
N VAL A 180 0.41 21.66 -9.44
CA VAL A 180 0.60 21.54 -8.00
C VAL A 180 -0.64 21.01 -7.29
N ALA A 181 -1.84 21.30 -7.79
CA ALA A 181 -3.09 20.77 -7.24
C ALA A 181 -3.18 19.22 -7.29
N LYS A 182 -2.40 18.57 -8.16
CA LYS A 182 -2.31 17.10 -8.24
C LYS A 182 -1.29 16.48 -7.27
N MET A 183 -0.40 17.28 -6.69
CA MET A 183 0.74 16.81 -5.90
C MET A 183 0.72 17.33 -4.46
N ALA A 184 0.08 18.46 -4.23
CA ALA A 184 0.11 19.19 -2.97
C ALA A 184 -1.25 19.78 -2.64
N LYS A 185 -1.49 20.01 -1.36
CA LYS A 185 -2.62 20.79 -0.87
C LYS A 185 -2.25 22.28 -0.92
N ILE A 186 -3.05 23.08 -1.62
CA ILE A 186 -2.92 24.53 -1.60
C ILE A 186 -3.51 25.02 -0.27
N VAL A 187 -2.67 25.57 0.60
CA VAL A 187 -3.07 26.06 1.93
C VAL A 187 -3.53 27.51 1.84
N ASN A 188 -2.79 28.30 1.06
CA ASN A 188 -3.10 29.71 0.80
C ASN A 188 -2.67 30.05 -0.61
N GLU A 189 -3.43 30.93 -1.28
CA GLU A 189 -3.07 31.44 -2.61
C GLU A 189 -3.58 32.87 -2.81
N ARG A 190 -2.87 33.62 -3.64
CA ARG A 190 -3.30 34.94 -4.10
C ARG A 190 -2.79 35.22 -5.51
N TYR A 191 -3.51 36.06 -6.22
CA TYR A 191 -3.06 36.69 -7.45
C TYR A 191 -2.66 38.13 -7.15
N ARG A 192 -1.52 38.56 -7.68
CA ARG A 192 -1.12 39.96 -7.66
C ARG A 192 -1.81 40.74 -8.80
N SER A 193 -1.69 42.07 -8.75
CA SER A 193 -2.26 42.97 -9.76
C SER A 193 -1.70 42.75 -11.17
N ASP A 194 -0.47 42.24 -11.28
CA ASP A 194 0.20 41.87 -12.52
C ASP A 194 -0.18 40.48 -13.06
N GLY A 195 -1.11 39.79 -12.37
CA GLY A 195 -1.57 38.44 -12.73
C GLY A 195 -0.63 37.32 -12.27
N SER A 196 0.49 37.62 -11.60
CA SER A 196 1.35 36.61 -10.97
C SER A 196 0.60 35.88 -9.86
N TRP A 197 0.93 34.59 -9.69
CA TRP A 197 0.29 33.72 -8.70
C TRP A 197 1.28 33.32 -7.61
N GLU A 198 0.86 33.50 -6.39
CA GLU A 198 1.59 33.08 -5.20
C GLU A 198 0.77 32.09 -4.41
N ALA A 199 1.42 31.03 -3.92
CA ALA A 199 0.77 30.03 -3.09
C ALA A 199 1.71 29.48 -2.02
N VAL A 200 1.10 29.02 -0.93
CA VAL A 200 1.73 28.16 0.07
C VAL A 200 1.12 26.77 -0.11
N LEU A 201 1.97 25.80 -0.36
CA LEU A 201 1.64 24.41 -0.61
C LEU A 201 2.05 23.55 0.56
N GLU A 202 1.26 22.51 0.85
CA GLU A 202 1.58 21.47 1.83
C GLU A 202 1.58 20.11 1.13
N LEU A 203 2.67 19.36 1.26
CA LEU A 203 2.87 18.07 0.61
C LEU A 203 3.77 17.14 1.45
N PRO A 204 3.70 15.80 1.22
CA PRO A 204 4.66 14.88 1.82
C PRO A 204 6.10 15.33 1.52
N ALA A 205 6.93 15.41 2.57
CA ALA A 205 8.25 16.05 2.45
C ALA A 205 9.20 15.33 1.48
N GLY A 206 9.00 14.03 1.26
CA GLY A 206 9.76 13.27 0.25
C GLY A 206 9.45 13.67 -1.19
N LEU A 207 8.37 14.41 -1.44
CA LEU A 207 8.00 14.87 -2.78
C LEU A 207 8.50 16.29 -3.11
N GLN A 208 9.18 16.97 -2.19
CA GLN A 208 9.61 18.34 -2.37
C GLN A 208 10.50 18.54 -3.61
N ASP A 209 11.48 17.66 -3.83
CA ASP A 209 12.40 17.77 -4.97
C ASP A 209 11.70 17.48 -6.30
N VAL A 210 10.75 16.53 -6.28
CA VAL A 210 9.92 16.21 -7.46
C VAL A 210 9.03 17.40 -7.82
N LEU A 211 8.44 18.07 -6.82
CA LEU A 211 7.62 19.27 -7.04
C LEU A 211 8.48 20.39 -7.66
N ILE A 212 9.64 20.67 -7.06
CA ILE A 212 10.55 21.72 -7.53
C ILE A 212 10.98 21.46 -8.99
N SER A 213 11.40 20.22 -9.30
CA SER A 213 11.79 19.84 -10.66
C SER A 213 10.65 20.05 -11.65
N ARG A 214 9.47 19.53 -11.36
CA ARG A 214 8.32 19.64 -12.29
C ARG A 214 7.84 21.08 -12.50
N VAL A 215 7.90 21.91 -11.48
CA VAL A 215 7.53 23.32 -11.62
C VAL A 215 8.59 24.05 -12.46
N ASN A 216 9.87 23.79 -12.24
CA ASN A 216 10.94 24.34 -13.06
C ASN A 216 10.82 23.92 -14.53
N ASP A 217 10.49 22.66 -14.82
CA ASP A 217 10.29 22.16 -16.20
C ASP A 217 9.16 22.93 -16.91
N VAL A 218 8.06 23.20 -16.22
CA VAL A 218 6.90 23.93 -16.79
C VAL A 218 7.18 25.41 -16.99
N THR A 219 7.98 26.02 -16.09
CA THR A 219 8.26 27.47 -16.07
C THR A 219 9.57 27.83 -16.76
N HIS A 220 10.34 26.81 -17.20
CA HIS A 220 11.68 27.01 -17.77
C HIS A 220 12.60 27.81 -16.82
N GLY A 221 12.39 27.65 -15.50
CA GLY A 221 13.13 28.35 -14.45
C GLY A 221 12.57 29.71 -14.05
N ASP A 222 11.50 30.20 -14.69
CA ASP A 222 10.81 31.45 -14.32
C ASP A 222 9.86 31.24 -13.13
N VAL A 223 10.43 30.91 -11.98
CA VAL A 223 9.72 30.65 -10.72
C VAL A 223 10.59 30.96 -9.51
N ASP A 224 9.99 31.54 -8.48
CA ASP A 224 10.57 31.54 -7.13
C ASP A 224 9.86 30.45 -6.32
N ILE A 225 10.62 29.42 -5.95
CA ILE A 225 10.14 28.30 -5.16
C ILE A 225 11.10 28.00 -4.01
N ARG A 226 10.56 27.94 -2.79
CA ARG A 226 11.37 27.71 -1.59
C ARG A 226 10.62 26.93 -0.54
N ILE A 227 11.34 26.07 0.16
CA ILE A 227 10.82 25.35 1.33
C ILE A 227 10.77 26.35 2.50
N ILE A 228 9.57 26.54 3.06
CA ILE A 228 9.36 27.42 4.21
C ILE A 228 9.65 26.66 5.51
N GLU A 229 9.10 25.44 5.60
CA GLU A 229 9.08 24.66 6.83
C GLU A 229 8.97 23.17 6.53
N ILE A 230 9.56 22.36 7.40
CA ILE A 230 9.35 20.90 7.44
C ILE A 230 8.78 20.55 8.80
N VAL A 231 7.58 19.98 8.81
CA VAL A 231 6.81 19.59 10.00
C VAL A 231 6.87 18.08 10.17
N TYR A 232 7.19 17.62 11.40
CA TYR A 232 7.33 16.18 11.77
C TYR A 232 6.17 15.70 12.61
#